data_e6d07685753db76a98f607dae646a47b
#
_entry.id   e6d07685753db76a98f607dae646a47b
#
_cell.length_a   1.000
_cell.length_b   1.000
_cell.length_c   1.000
_cell.angle_alpha   90.00
_cell.angle_beta   90.00
_cell.angle_gamma   90.00
#
_symmetry.space_group_name_H-M   'P 1'
#
loop_
_entity.id
_entity.type
_entity.pdbx_description
1 polymer ?
#
loop_
_entity_poly.entity_id
_entity_poly.type
_entity_poly.pdbx_seq_one_letter_code
_entity_poly.pdbx_strand_id
1 'polypeptide(L)'
;MKKLSDNFIQNVAVRYLILVAVAIPNLWIFYFIFTPLTIYPVLFLLNLFYQAELAGNTITIAGCASIEIIKSCIAGSAYYLLLVLNLSVPKIKLNKRLKMISLSFLVLLSFNILRIFLLSLLYISGNSLFDFTHWFFWYFLSTIFVVGVWFAEVRLFKINKIPVYSDIKEILRLR
;
A
#
# COMPACT_ATOMS: atom_id res chain seq x y z
N MET A 1 21.97 32.41 -2.31
CA MET A 1 20.92 31.78 -3.15
C MET A 1 21.37 30.44 -3.73
N LYS A 2 22.58 30.31 -4.32
CA LYS A 2 23.10 29.08 -4.95
C LYS A 2 23.08 27.85 -4.02
N LYS A 3 23.54 27.96 -2.78
CA LYS A 3 23.59 26.87 -1.78
C LYS A 3 22.22 26.34 -1.35
N LEU A 4 21.18 27.17 -1.33
CA LEU A 4 19.80 26.78 -1.04
C LEU A 4 19.17 26.05 -2.22
N SER A 5 19.54 26.42 -3.46
CA SER A 5 19.17 25.73 -4.69
C SER A 5 19.75 24.33 -4.74
N ASP A 6 21.05 24.18 -4.43
CA ASP A 6 21.75 22.89 -4.48
C ASP A 6 21.19 21.90 -3.46
N ASN A 7 20.92 22.32 -2.23
CA ASN A 7 20.29 21.48 -1.20
C ASN A 7 18.87 21.04 -1.58
N PHE A 8 18.10 21.89 -2.26
CA PHE A 8 16.75 21.52 -2.72
C PHE A 8 16.82 20.48 -3.84
N ILE A 9 17.68 20.69 -4.84
CA ILE A 9 17.88 19.76 -5.97
C ILE A 9 18.37 18.40 -5.46
N GLN A 10 19.33 18.36 -4.54
CA GLN A 10 19.78 17.13 -3.91
C GLN A 10 18.64 16.37 -3.20
N ASN A 11 17.82 17.06 -2.42
CA ASN A 11 16.68 16.45 -1.74
C ASN A 11 15.63 15.89 -2.72
N VAL A 12 15.41 16.55 -3.84
CA VAL A 12 14.53 16.07 -4.91
C VAL A 12 15.16 14.82 -5.52
N ALA A 13 16.43 14.89 -5.94
CA ALA A 13 17.14 13.77 -6.56
C ALA A 13 17.15 12.52 -5.67
N VAL A 14 17.46 12.66 -4.38
CA VAL A 14 17.45 11.53 -3.43
C VAL A 14 16.06 10.89 -3.33
N ARG A 15 14.98 11.67 -3.24
CA ARG A 15 13.61 11.14 -3.16
C ARG A 15 13.23 10.32 -4.38
N TYR A 16 13.53 10.84 -5.59
CA TYR A 16 13.21 10.12 -6.82
C TYR A 16 14.15 8.93 -7.05
N LEU A 17 15.41 9.02 -6.63
CA LEU A 17 16.33 7.88 -6.67
C LEU A 17 15.86 6.73 -5.78
N ILE A 18 15.35 7.03 -4.58
CA ILE A 18 14.74 6.02 -3.69
C ILE A 18 13.54 5.36 -4.39
N LEU A 19 12.66 6.14 -5.04
CA LEU A 19 11.51 5.59 -5.75
C LEU A 19 11.93 4.65 -6.87
N VAL A 20 12.93 5.04 -7.66
CA VAL A 20 13.48 4.19 -8.73
C VAL A 20 14.13 2.94 -8.16
N ALA A 21 14.94 3.06 -7.12
CA ALA A 21 15.62 1.93 -6.48
C ALA A 21 14.63 0.89 -5.91
N VAL A 22 13.48 1.34 -5.40
CA VAL A 22 12.41 0.46 -4.90
C VAL A 22 11.61 -0.18 -6.04
N ALA A 23 11.48 0.50 -7.19
CA ALA A 23 10.74 -0.01 -8.35
C ALA A 23 11.51 -1.09 -9.12
N ILE A 24 12.84 -0.92 -9.30
CA ILE A 24 13.70 -1.81 -10.12
C ILE A 24 13.55 -3.30 -9.74
N PRO A 25 13.62 -3.71 -8.45
CA PRO A 25 13.48 -5.12 -8.07
C PRO A 25 12.02 -5.61 -8.08
N ASN A 26 11.18 -5.09 -8.99
CA ASN A 26 9.78 -5.48 -9.13
C ASN A 26 9.00 -5.45 -7.81
N LEU A 27 9.22 -4.41 -7.03
CA LEU A 27 8.58 -4.19 -5.72
C LEU A 27 8.83 -5.30 -4.70
N TRP A 28 9.89 -6.08 -4.88
CA TRP A 28 10.23 -7.23 -4.03
C TRP A 28 10.22 -6.90 -2.54
N ILE A 29 10.71 -5.71 -2.15
CA ILE A 29 10.73 -5.22 -0.77
C ILE A 29 9.33 -5.21 -0.16
N PHE A 30 8.32 -4.74 -0.90
CA PHE A 30 6.95 -4.72 -0.42
C PHE A 30 6.40 -6.15 -0.25
N TYR A 31 6.65 -7.02 -1.21
CA TYR A 31 6.18 -8.40 -1.09
C TYR A 31 6.87 -9.13 0.06
N PHE A 32 8.18 -8.94 0.24
CA PHE A 32 8.93 -9.55 1.33
C PHE A 32 8.39 -9.14 2.71
N ILE A 33 8.09 -7.85 2.91
CA ILE A 33 7.60 -7.32 4.19
C ILE A 33 6.11 -7.62 4.39
N PHE A 34 5.27 -7.31 3.39
CA PHE A 34 3.82 -7.33 3.57
C PHE A 34 3.18 -8.70 3.36
N THR A 35 3.86 -9.66 2.73
CA THR A 35 3.33 -11.04 2.63
C THR A 35 3.10 -11.65 4.01
N PRO A 36 4.10 -11.78 4.90
CA PRO A 36 3.87 -12.33 6.23
C PRO A 36 2.91 -11.46 7.05
N LEU A 37 3.03 -10.12 6.97
CA LEU A 37 2.14 -9.20 7.68
C LEU A 37 0.68 -9.28 7.23
N THR A 38 0.40 -9.83 6.07
CA THR A 38 -0.96 -10.06 5.56
C THR A 38 -1.43 -11.48 5.88
N ILE A 39 -0.59 -12.49 5.59
CA ILE A 39 -0.98 -13.91 5.72
C ILE A 39 -1.26 -14.28 7.17
N TYR A 40 -0.37 -13.97 8.10
CA TYR A 40 -0.54 -14.38 9.51
C TYR A 40 -1.78 -13.78 10.20
N PRO A 41 -2.10 -12.48 10.06
CA PRO A 41 -3.35 -11.97 10.60
C PRO A 41 -4.60 -12.56 9.93
N VAL A 42 -4.58 -12.80 8.62
CA VAL A 42 -5.70 -13.47 7.94
C VAL A 42 -5.88 -14.90 8.46
N LEU A 43 -4.79 -15.66 8.58
CA LEU A 43 -4.81 -16.99 9.17
C LEU A 43 -5.36 -16.98 10.61
N PHE A 44 -4.90 -16.03 11.42
CA PHE A 44 -5.40 -15.87 12.79
C PHE A 44 -6.91 -15.60 12.81
N LEU A 45 -7.40 -14.67 11.97
CA LEU A 45 -8.84 -14.37 11.89
C LEU A 45 -9.65 -15.56 11.41
N LEU A 46 -9.14 -16.32 10.43
CA LEU A 46 -9.82 -17.53 9.95
C LEU A 46 -9.85 -18.63 11.02
N ASN A 47 -8.79 -18.78 11.81
CA ASN A 47 -8.73 -19.77 12.91
C ASN A 47 -9.67 -19.46 14.08
N LEU A 48 -10.25 -18.24 14.15
CA LEU A 48 -11.31 -17.95 15.13
C LEU A 48 -12.63 -18.64 14.79
N PHE A 49 -12.83 -19.03 13.52
CA PHE A 49 -14.10 -19.57 13.01
C PHE A 49 -13.93 -20.97 12.38
N TYR A 50 -12.74 -21.29 11.89
CA TYR A 50 -12.44 -22.52 11.15
C TYR A 50 -11.10 -23.09 11.62
N GLN A 51 -10.88 -24.38 11.34
CA GLN A 51 -9.56 -25.00 11.49
C GLN A 51 -8.76 -24.74 10.20
N ALA A 52 -7.89 -23.74 10.22
CA ALA A 52 -7.10 -23.33 9.08
C ALA A 52 -5.62 -23.60 9.30
N GLU A 53 -4.95 -24.20 8.33
CA GLU A 53 -3.52 -24.49 8.33
C GLU A 53 -2.82 -23.73 7.20
N LEU A 54 -1.58 -23.33 7.43
CA LEU A 54 -0.77 -22.60 6.46
C LEU A 54 0.30 -23.53 5.84
N ALA A 55 0.25 -23.69 4.52
CA ALA A 55 1.28 -24.37 3.74
C ALA A 55 1.87 -23.41 2.71
N GLY A 56 3.04 -22.81 3.02
CA GLY A 56 3.61 -21.75 2.21
C GLY A 56 2.73 -20.49 2.18
N ASN A 57 2.18 -20.16 1.01
CA ASN A 57 1.25 -19.02 0.84
C ASN A 57 -0.23 -19.47 0.72
N THR A 58 -0.50 -20.75 0.92
CA THR A 58 -1.85 -21.32 0.81
C THR A 58 -2.41 -21.58 2.19
N ILE A 59 -3.57 -21.05 2.48
CA ILE A 59 -4.35 -21.32 3.68
C ILE A 59 -5.36 -22.42 3.34
N THR A 60 -5.20 -23.58 3.95
CA THR A 60 -6.10 -24.74 3.77
C THR A 60 -7.05 -24.82 4.96
N ILE A 61 -8.34 -24.93 4.68
CA ILE A 61 -9.39 -25.06 5.68
C ILE A 61 -9.91 -26.49 5.64
N ALA A 62 -9.88 -27.17 6.79
CA ALA A 62 -10.23 -28.57 6.90
C ALA A 62 -11.63 -28.84 6.32
N GLY A 63 -11.66 -29.68 5.27
CA GLY A 63 -12.90 -30.16 4.64
C GLY A 63 -13.65 -29.16 3.74
N CYS A 64 -13.13 -27.94 3.55
CA CYS A 64 -13.87 -26.90 2.83
C CYS A 64 -13.14 -26.32 1.61
N ALA A 65 -11.96 -25.73 1.78
CA ALA A 65 -11.34 -24.90 0.73
C ALA A 65 -9.83 -24.73 0.92
N SER A 66 -9.13 -24.45 -0.18
CA SER A 66 -7.75 -23.99 -0.19
C SER A 66 -7.69 -22.60 -0.84
N ILE A 67 -7.12 -21.63 -0.15
CA ILE A 67 -7.05 -20.23 -0.55
C ILE A 67 -5.58 -19.87 -0.73
N GLU A 68 -5.15 -19.71 -1.97
CA GLU A 68 -3.80 -19.26 -2.28
C GLU A 68 -3.72 -17.73 -2.26
N ILE A 69 -2.82 -17.17 -1.43
CA ILE A 69 -2.57 -15.73 -1.36
C ILE A 69 -1.42 -15.38 -2.32
N ILE A 70 -1.79 -14.94 -3.51
CA ILE A 70 -0.86 -14.52 -4.56
C ILE A 70 -0.37 -13.07 -4.36
N LYS A 71 0.69 -12.69 -5.09
CA LYS A 71 1.27 -11.32 -5.01
C LYS A 71 0.24 -10.21 -5.17
N SER A 72 -0.73 -10.38 -6.04
CA SER A 72 -1.78 -9.39 -6.23
C SER A 72 -2.70 -9.22 -5.02
N CYS A 73 -2.86 -10.24 -4.18
CA CYS A 73 -3.59 -10.13 -2.92
C CYS A 73 -2.83 -9.29 -1.88
N ILE A 74 -1.51 -9.23 -1.97
CA ILE A 74 -0.66 -8.42 -1.08
C ILE A 74 -0.73 -6.93 -1.42
N ALA A 75 -1.12 -6.57 -2.65
CA ALA A 75 -1.26 -5.18 -3.12
C ALA A 75 0.04 -4.36 -3.07
N GLY A 76 1.19 -4.96 -3.43
CA GLY A 76 2.51 -4.30 -3.42
C GLY A 76 2.57 -3.01 -4.22
N SER A 77 1.87 -2.94 -5.37
CA SER A 77 1.74 -1.73 -6.19
C SER A 77 1.00 -0.59 -5.49
N ALA A 78 0.03 -0.89 -4.63
CA ALA A 78 -0.69 0.10 -3.85
C ALA A 78 0.20 0.74 -2.77
N TYR A 79 1.03 -0.06 -2.08
CA TYR A 79 2.05 0.46 -1.15
C TYR A 79 3.05 1.35 -1.88
N TYR A 80 3.51 0.92 -3.07
CA TYR A 80 4.42 1.73 -3.88
C TYR A 80 3.77 3.04 -4.32
N LEU A 81 2.52 3.04 -4.75
CA LEU A 81 1.81 4.26 -5.11
C LEU A 81 1.69 5.23 -3.93
N LEU A 82 1.35 4.74 -2.74
CA LEU A 82 1.35 5.58 -1.53
C LEU A 82 2.74 6.12 -1.20
N LEU A 83 3.80 5.31 -1.40
CA LEU A 83 5.17 5.78 -1.24
C LEU A 83 5.51 6.90 -2.23
N VAL A 84 5.15 6.74 -3.51
CA VAL A 84 5.32 7.77 -4.55
C VAL A 84 4.64 9.07 -4.14
N LEU A 85 3.37 9.00 -3.75
CA LEU A 85 2.59 10.17 -3.34
C LEU A 85 3.23 10.87 -2.13
N ASN A 86 3.65 10.11 -1.12
CA ASN A 86 4.26 10.67 0.10
C ASN A 86 5.67 11.25 -0.14
N LEU A 87 6.50 10.60 -0.97
CA LEU A 87 7.84 11.10 -1.27
C LEU A 87 7.83 12.28 -2.24
N SER A 88 6.85 12.36 -3.13
CA SER A 88 6.75 13.43 -4.14
C SER A 88 6.23 14.77 -3.58
N VAL A 89 5.89 14.87 -2.30
CA VAL A 89 5.53 16.15 -1.69
C VAL A 89 6.78 16.86 -1.17
N PRO A 90 7.08 18.11 -1.65
CA PRO A 90 8.25 18.85 -1.22
C PRO A 90 8.11 19.48 0.18
N LYS A 91 9.26 19.80 0.77
CA LYS A 91 9.36 20.60 2.02
C LYS A 91 8.64 20.02 3.23
N ILE A 92 8.53 18.71 3.33
CA ILE A 92 8.03 18.00 4.52
C ILE A 92 9.23 17.55 5.37
N LYS A 93 9.21 17.83 6.67
CA LYS A 93 10.22 17.34 7.63
C LYS A 93 10.22 15.80 7.64
N LEU A 94 11.41 15.18 7.74
CA LEU A 94 11.58 13.73 7.68
C LEU A 94 10.66 12.99 8.67
N ASN A 95 10.62 13.42 9.93
CA ASN A 95 9.78 12.79 10.95
C ASN A 95 8.28 12.84 10.61
N LYS A 96 7.80 13.95 10.01
CA LYS A 96 6.42 14.06 9.56
C LYS A 96 6.16 13.12 8.39
N ARG A 97 7.10 13.04 7.45
CA ARG A 97 7.02 12.14 6.28
C ARG A 97 6.99 10.66 6.69
N LEU A 98 7.86 10.26 7.62
CA LEU A 98 7.85 8.89 8.15
C LEU A 98 6.52 8.54 8.82
N LYS A 99 5.95 9.45 9.63
CA LYS A 99 4.61 9.26 10.23
C LYS A 99 3.52 9.10 9.18
N MET A 100 3.57 9.86 8.09
CA MET A 100 2.61 9.74 6.99
C MET A 100 2.73 8.38 6.31
N ILE A 101 3.93 7.99 5.89
CA ILE A 101 4.18 6.69 5.23
C ILE A 101 3.75 5.53 6.13
N SER A 102 4.10 5.57 7.42
CA SER A 102 3.72 4.52 8.38
C SER A 102 2.21 4.45 8.56
N LEU A 103 1.53 5.59 8.65
CA LEU A 103 0.08 5.63 8.80
C LEU A 103 -0.63 5.07 7.55
N SER A 104 -0.24 5.53 6.36
CA SER A 104 -0.84 5.04 5.11
C SER A 104 -0.63 3.54 4.90
N PHE A 105 0.57 3.05 5.22
CA PHE A 105 0.87 1.62 5.12
C PHE A 105 0.07 0.79 6.12
N LEU A 106 -0.07 1.25 7.37
CA LEU A 106 -0.89 0.60 8.39
C LEU A 106 -2.37 0.55 7.99
N VAL A 107 -2.91 1.66 7.52
CA VAL A 107 -4.32 1.73 7.09
C VAL A 107 -4.56 0.82 5.89
N LEU A 108 -3.65 0.84 4.88
CA LEU A 108 -3.75 -0.03 3.72
C LEU A 108 -3.63 -1.52 4.10
N LEU A 109 -2.70 -1.86 5.01
CA LEU A 109 -2.53 -3.23 5.51
C LEU A 109 -3.80 -3.73 6.21
N SER A 110 -4.34 -2.93 7.13
CA SER A 110 -5.56 -3.29 7.88
C SER A 110 -6.75 -3.52 6.94
N PHE A 111 -6.93 -2.65 5.96
CA PHE A 111 -7.97 -2.80 4.95
C PHE A 111 -7.74 -4.03 4.07
N ASN A 112 -6.51 -4.30 3.68
CA ASN A 112 -6.17 -5.46 2.87
C ASN A 112 -6.43 -6.78 3.60
N ILE A 113 -6.06 -6.87 4.89
CA ILE A 113 -6.35 -8.02 5.74
C ILE A 113 -7.86 -8.24 5.83
N LEU A 114 -8.63 -7.18 6.13
CA LEU A 114 -10.08 -7.26 6.20
C LEU A 114 -10.70 -7.70 4.87
N ARG A 115 -10.22 -7.17 3.75
CA ARG A 115 -10.67 -7.57 2.41
C ARG A 115 -10.46 -9.05 2.16
N ILE A 116 -9.24 -9.57 2.40
CA ILE A 116 -8.92 -10.98 2.17
C ILE A 116 -9.75 -11.86 3.09
N PHE A 117 -9.90 -11.50 4.36
CA PHE A 117 -10.72 -12.21 5.31
C PHE A 117 -12.19 -12.31 4.86
N LEU A 118 -12.81 -11.19 4.48
CA LEU A 118 -14.21 -11.17 4.00
C LEU A 118 -14.39 -11.98 2.71
N LEU A 119 -13.46 -11.87 1.76
CA LEU A 119 -13.50 -12.68 0.54
C LEU A 119 -13.31 -14.19 0.83
N SER A 120 -12.47 -14.51 1.79
CA SER A 120 -12.30 -15.91 2.24
C SER A 120 -13.60 -16.48 2.82
N LEU A 121 -14.31 -15.72 3.65
CA LEU A 121 -15.61 -16.14 4.19
C LEU A 121 -16.66 -16.34 3.09
N LEU A 122 -16.71 -15.45 2.09
CA LEU A 122 -17.61 -15.61 0.94
C LEU A 122 -17.27 -16.83 0.11
N TYR A 123 -15.98 -17.12 -0.08
CA TYR A 123 -15.52 -18.28 -0.82
C TYR A 123 -15.89 -19.58 -0.11
N ILE A 124 -15.63 -19.66 1.20
CA ILE A 124 -15.95 -20.85 2.03
C ILE A 124 -17.45 -21.12 2.07
N SER A 125 -18.27 -20.08 2.12
CA SER A 125 -19.73 -20.20 2.13
C SER A 125 -20.33 -20.63 0.78
N GLY A 126 -19.54 -20.76 -0.28
CA GLY A 126 -20.02 -21.09 -1.63
C GLY A 126 -20.96 -20.04 -2.21
N ASN A 127 -20.87 -18.79 -1.76
CA ASN A 127 -21.78 -17.74 -2.17
C ASN A 127 -21.51 -17.30 -3.63
N SER A 128 -22.55 -17.28 -4.45
CA SER A 128 -22.48 -16.86 -5.86
C SER A 128 -22.01 -15.42 -6.08
N LEU A 129 -22.06 -14.59 -5.03
CA LEU A 129 -21.55 -13.22 -5.08
C LEU A 129 -20.03 -13.12 -4.97
N PHE A 130 -19.31 -14.22 -4.73
CA PHE A 130 -17.85 -14.21 -4.57
C PHE A 130 -17.15 -13.59 -5.79
N ASP A 131 -17.44 -14.05 -7.00
CA ASP A 131 -16.77 -13.59 -8.22
C ASP A 131 -17.02 -12.12 -8.48
N PHE A 132 -18.26 -11.64 -8.33
CA PHE A 132 -18.60 -10.23 -8.45
C PHE A 132 -17.89 -9.39 -7.40
N THR A 133 -17.94 -9.79 -6.13
CA THR A 133 -17.33 -9.07 -5.01
C THR A 133 -15.82 -9.04 -5.16
N HIS A 134 -15.19 -10.15 -5.53
CA HIS A 134 -13.75 -10.24 -5.77
C HIS A 134 -13.32 -9.29 -6.90
N TRP A 135 -14.02 -9.31 -8.05
CA TRP A 135 -13.77 -8.39 -9.16
C TRP A 135 -13.92 -6.92 -8.74
N PHE A 136 -15.01 -6.58 -8.05
CA PHE A 136 -15.30 -5.22 -7.57
C PHE A 136 -14.22 -4.70 -6.61
N PHE A 137 -13.82 -5.52 -5.63
CA PHE A 137 -12.73 -5.16 -4.71
C PHE A 137 -11.39 -5.00 -5.43
N TRP A 138 -11.14 -5.82 -6.45
CA TRP A 138 -9.90 -5.79 -7.20
C TRP A 138 -9.72 -4.51 -8.00
N TYR A 139 -10.66 -4.21 -8.87
CA TYR A 139 -10.53 -3.12 -9.84
C TYR A 139 -10.97 -1.77 -9.28
N PHE A 140 -12.08 -1.72 -8.61
CA PHE A 140 -12.73 -0.48 -8.24
C PHE A 140 -12.38 -0.03 -6.83
N LEU A 141 -12.65 -0.86 -5.83
CA LEU A 141 -12.53 -0.46 -4.43
C LEU A 141 -11.07 -0.25 -4.01
N SER A 142 -10.12 -1.06 -4.52
CA SER A 142 -8.69 -0.91 -4.20
C SER A 142 -8.14 0.43 -4.68
N THR A 143 -8.50 0.88 -5.88
CA THR A 143 -8.05 2.17 -6.43
C THR A 143 -8.63 3.33 -5.64
N ILE A 144 -9.94 3.32 -5.40
CA ILE A 144 -10.63 4.36 -4.60
C ILE A 144 -10.04 4.42 -3.19
N PHE A 145 -9.75 3.27 -2.59
CA PHE A 145 -9.22 3.20 -1.24
C PHE A 145 -7.83 3.84 -1.13
N VAL A 146 -6.90 3.52 -2.05
CA VAL A 146 -5.57 4.12 -2.06
C VAL A 146 -5.63 5.64 -2.21
N VAL A 147 -6.47 6.12 -3.13
CA VAL A 147 -6.70 7.56 -3.33
C VAL A 147 -7.35 8.18 -2.09
N GLY A 148 -8.32 7.51 -1.48
CA GLY A 148 -8.99 7.94 -0.25
C GLY A 148 -8.01 8.06 0.93
N VAL A 149 -7.14 7.08 1.13
CA VAL A 149 -6.09 7.11 2.15
C VAL A 149 -5.18 8.32 1.94
N TRP A 150 -4.75 8.58 0.71
CA TRP A 150 -3.95 9.75 0.38
C TRP A 150 -4.67 11.06 0.72
N PHE A 151 -5.92 11.23 0.33
CA PHE A 151 -6.68 12.44 0.67
C PHE A 151 -6.91 12.61 2.17
N ALA A 152 -7.14 11.51 2.90
CA ALA A 152 -7.23 11.53 4.36
C ALA A 152 -5.91 12.00 4.99
N GLU A 153 -4.76 11.50 4.50
CA GLU A 153 -3.44 11.97 4.95
C GLU A 153 -3.22 13.45 4.68
N VAL A 154 -3.53 13.92 3.46
CA VAL A 154 -3.39 15.33 3.08
C VAL A 154 -4.16 16.24 4.04
N ARG A 155 -5.40 15.84 4.41
CA ARG A 155 -6.22 16.57 5.38
C ARG A 155 -5.67 16.49 6.80
N LEU A 156 -5.34 15.27 7.26
CA LEU A 156 -4.84 15.02 8.63
C LEU A 156 -3.54 15.77 8.91
N PHE A 157 -2.62 15.72 7.95
CA PHE A 157 -1.31 16.36 8.08
C PHE A 157 -1.27 17.79 7.52
N LYS A 158 -2.42 18.38 7.13
CA LYS A 158 -2.54 19.75 6.60
C LYS A 158 -1.49 20.03 5.50
N ILE A 159 -1.52 19.25 4.43
CA ILE A 159 -0.60 19.37 3.31
C ILE A 159 -1.25 20.24 2.23
N ASN A 160 -0.62 21.38 1.90
CA ASN A 160 -1.12 22.31 0.89
C ASN A 160 -0.33 22.22 -0.43
N LYS A 161 0.47 21.17 -0.61
CA LYS A 161 1.34 21.02 -1.79
C LYS A 161 0.92 19.79 -2.60
N ILE A 162 0.92 19.97 -3.93
CA ILE A 162 0.55 18.90 -4.86
C ILE A 162 1.80 18.08 -5.16
N PRO A 163 1.75 16.72 -5.05
CA PRO A 163 2.86 15.84 -5.41
C PRO A 163 3.34 16.11 -6.83
N VAL A 164 4.62 15.96 -7.10
CA VAL A 164 5.28 16.15 -8.39
C VAL A 164 5.18 17.58 -8.93
N TYR A 165 3.96 18.12 -9.08
CA TYR A 165 3.73 19.47 -9.62
C TYR A 165 4.45 20.57 -8.86
N SER A 166 4.44 20.51 -7.53
CA SER A 166 5.11 21.48 -6.68
C SER A 166 6.63 21.43 -6.81
N ASP A 167 7.21 20.25 -7.03
CA ASP A 167 8.65 20.08 -7.29
C ASP A 167 9.04 20.69 -8.64
N ILE A 168 8.28 20.38 -9.70
CA ILE A 168 8.51 20.93 -11.05
C ILE A 168 8.43 22.44 -11.05
N LYS A 169 7.39 23.01 -10.44
CA LYS A 169 7.20 24.47 -10.36
C LYS A 169 8.35 25.16 -9.63
N GLU A 170 8.91 24.51 -8.60
CA GLU A 170 10.02 25.09 -7.84
C GLU A 170 11.34 24.99 -8.60
N ILE A 171 11.60 23.88 -9.31
CA ILE A 171 12.77 23.73 -10.19
C ILE A 171 12.75 24.79 -11.31
N LEU A 172 11.60 25.02 -11.94
CA LEU A 172 11.46 26.04 -12.99
C LEU A 172 11.69 27.47 -12.48
N ARG A 173 11.42 27.74 -11.19
CA ARG A 173 11.70 29.04 -10.57
C ARG A 173 13.17 29.26 -10.23
N LEU A 174 13.97 28.21 -10.15
CA LEU A 174 15.40 28.26 -9.85
C LEU A 174 16.27 28.46 -11.12
N ARG A 175 15.67 28.31 -12.29
CA ARG A 175 16.27 28.53 -13.60
C ARG A 175 16.08 29.99 -14.05
#